data_447b0ec9283249ec8193351eabbfb744
#
_entry.id   447b0ec9283249ec8193351eabbfb744
#
_cell.length_a   1.000
_cell.length_b   1.000
_cell.length_c   1.000
_cell.angle_alpha   90.00
_cell.angle_beta   90.00
_cell.angle_gamma   90.00
#
_symmetry.space_group_name_H-M   'P 1'
#
loop_
_entity.id
_entity.type
_entity.pdbx_description
1 polymer ?
#
loop_
_entity_poly.entity_id
_entity_poly.type
_entity_poly.pdbx_seq_one_letter_code
_entity_poly.pdbx_strand_id
1 'polypeptide(L)'
;MSAAVKRLEETGNALRDALAHQDWTAISVLDLQCRQVVEAAVAASGEDAPAIREGLQELVGLYRELVTTCQTEQQRIADELRQLNQSQHGSKIYQLFA
;
A
#
# COMPACT_ATOMS: atom_id res chain seq x y z
N MET A 1 -21.83 -9.39 14.74
CA MET A 1 -20.41 -9.13 14.44
C MET A 1 -19.80 -8.23 15.49
N SER A 2 -18.58 -8.53 15.91
CA SER A 2 -17.91 -7.69 16.89
C SER A 2 -17.47 -6.36 16.25
N ALA A 3 -17.26 -5.34 17.09
CA ALA A 3 -16.76 -4.06 16.63
C ALA A 3 -15.37 -4.21 15.99
N ALA A 4 -14.54 -5.11 16.53
CA ALA A 4 -13.21 -5.35 16.00
C ALA A 4 -13.24 -5.93 14.58
N VAL A 5 -14.09 -6.92 14.33
CA VAL A 5 -14.27 -7.50 12.99
C VAL A 5 -14.77 -6.45 12.00
N LYS A 6 -15.73 -5.65 12.42
CA LYS A 6 -16.30 -4.60 11.57
C LYS A 6 -15.24 -3.56 11.20
N ARG A 7 -14.42 -3.15 12.16
CA ARG A 7 -13.33 -2.19 11.91
C ARG A 7 -12.27 -2.76 10.97
N LEU A 8 -11.95 -4.06 11.12
CA LEU A 8 -11.04 -4.73 10.19
C LEU A 8 -11.60 -4.70 8.77
N GLU A 9 -12.87 -5.01 8.59
CA GLU A 9 -13.50 -4.98 7.27
C GLU A 9 -13.52 -3.59 6.68
N GLU A 10 -13.91 -2.59 7.46
CA GLU A 10 -13.95 -1.19 7.01
C GLU A 10 -12.57 -0.69 6.62
N THR A 11 -11.57 -0.98 7.44
CA THR A 11 -10.20 -0.57 7.17
C THR A 11 -9.64 -1.28 5.93
N GLY A 12 -9.91 -2.58 5.80
CA GLY A 12 -9.52 -3.34 4.62
C GLY A 12 -10.14 -2.82 3.34
N ASN A 13 -11.42 -2.48 3.38
CA ASN A 13 -12.12 -1.91 2.22
C ASN A 13 -11.56 -0.54 1.84
N ALA A 14 -11.26 0.30 2.83
CA ALA A 14 -10.68 1.62 2.59
C ALA A 14 -9.27 1.50 1.98
N LEU A 15 -8.48 0.55 2.47
CA LEU A 15 -7.14 0.31 1.93
C LEU A 15 -7.21 -0.22 0.51
N ARG A 16 -8.14 -1.14 0.23
CA ARG A 16 -8.34 -1.68 -1.12
C ARG A 16 -8.70 -0.57 -2.10
N ASP A 17 -9.60 0.32 -1.69
CA ASP A 17 -10.04 1.44 -2.51
C ASP A 17 -8.89 2.42 -2.77
N ALA A 18 -8.14 2.78 -1.74
CA ALA A 18 -6.99 3.66 -1.87
C ALA A 18 -5.92 3.05 -2.77
N LEU A 19 -5.70 1.74 -2.66
CA LEU A 19 -4.73 1.02 -3.49
C LEU A 19 -5.17 1.01 -4.96
N ALA A 20 -6.47 0.79 -5.20
CA ALA A 20 -7.01 0.81 -6.56
C ALA A 20 -6.82 2.16 -7.24
N HIS A 21 -6.87 3.25 -6.48
CA HIS A 21 -6.67 4.61 -6.99
C HIS A 21 -5.21 5.08 -6.86
N GLN A 22 -4.34 4.26 -6.30
CA GLN A 22 -2.94 4.60 -6.01
C GLN A 22 -2.82 5.92 -5.24
N ASP A 23 -3.71 6.11 -4.28
CA ASP A 23 -3.72 7.28 -3.40
C ASP A 23 -2.74 7.06 -2.25
N TRP A 24 -1.48 7.39 -2.50
CA TRP A 24 -0.38 7.12 -1.57
C TRP A 24 -0.52 7.86 -0.26
N THR A 25 -1.10 9.06 -0.27
CA THR A 25 -1.36 9.83 0.94
C THR A 25 -2.38 9.11 1.82
N ALA A 26 -3.48 8.66 1.22
CA ALA A 26 -4.50 7.89 1.94
C ALA A 26 -3.93 6.57 2.46
N ILE A 27 -3.10 5.89 1.66
CA ILE A 27 -2.47 4.63 2.06
C ILE A 27 -1.60 4.83 3.30
N SER A 28 -0.83 5.91 3.38
CA SER A 28 0.01 6.21 4.54
C SER A 28 -0.81 6.38 5.81
N VAL A 29 -1.92 7.09 5.74
CA VAL A 29 -2.83 7.27 6.87
C VAL A 29 -3.47 5.94 7.25
N LEU A 30 -3.93 5.18 6.26
CA LEU A 30 -4.57 3.89 6.47
C LEU A 30 -3.62 2.86 7.06
N ASP A 31 -2.34 2.92 6.71
CA ASP A 31 -1.33 2.02 7.31
C ASP A 31 -1.27 2.20 8.82
N LEU A 32 -1.26 3.44 9.32
CA LEU A 32 -1.31 3.71 10.75
C LEU A 32 -2.59 3.18 11.39
N GLN A 33 -3.72 3.42 10.74
CA GLN A 33 -5.01 2.94 11.22
C GLN A 33 -5.07 1.41 11.24
N CYS A 34 -4.53 0.77 10.22
CA CYS A 34 -4.46 -0.69 10.14
C CYS A 34 -3.69 -1.28 11.32
N ARG A 35 -2.56 -0.69 11.68
CA ARG A 35 -1.77 -1.16 12.82
C ARG A 35 -2.57 -1.11 14.11
N GLN A 36 -3.28 -0.01 14.35
CA GLN A 36 -4.11 0.17 15.53
C GLN A 36 -5.27 -0.82 15.54
N VAL A 37 -5.92 -1.01 14.40
CA VAL A 37 -7.05 -1.92 14.27
C VAL A 37 -6.61 -3.38 14.48
N VAL A 38 -5.45 -3.75 13.94
CA VAL A 38 -4.87 -5.09 14.13
C VAL A 38 -4.57 -5.34 15.61
N GLU A 39 -3.93 -4.38 16.28
CA GLU A 39 -3.62 -4.51 17.71
C GLU A 39 -4.90 -4.70 18.52
N ALA A 40 -5.92 -3.88 18.25
CA ALA A 40 -7.20 -3.97 18.95
C ALA A 40 -7.90 -5.31 18.66
N ALA A 41 -7.83 -5.79 17.43
CA ALA A 41 -8.46 -7.04 17.03
C ALA A 41 -7.79 -8.24 17.71
N VAL A 42 -6.47 -8.25 17.75
CA VAL A 42 -5.70 -9.33 18.42
C VAL A 42 -6.00 -9.34 19.90
N ALA A 43 -6.06 -8.16 20.54
CA ALA A 43 -6.37 -8.06 21.98
C ALA A 43 -7.81 -8.49 22.29
N ALA A 44 -8.74 -8.28 21.36
CA ALA A 44 -10.15 -8.61 21.53
C ALA A 44 -10.52 -10.01 21.00
N SER A 45 -9.54 -10.79 20.52
CA SER A 45 -9.81 -12.11 19.97
C SER A 45 -10.36 -13.03 21.06
N GLY A 46 -11.45 -13.69 20.78
CA GLY A 46 -12.14 -14.59 21.67
C GLY A 46 -13.09 -15.43 20.83
N GLU A 47 -14.39 -15.25 21.02
CA GLU A 47 -15.39 -15.97 20.23
C GLU A 47 -15.31 -15.65 18.75
N ASP A 48 -14.84 -14.45 18.40
CA ASP A 48 -14.71 -14.00 17.01
C ASP A 48 -13.34 -14.31 16.40
N ALA A 49 -12.51 -15.13 17.06
CA ALA A 49 -11.16 -15.42 16.58
C ALA A 49 -11.10 -15.90 15.12
N PRO A 50 -12.01 -16.79 14.65
CA PRO A 50 -12.00 -17.19 13.23
C PRO A 50 -12.25 -16.03 12.28
N ALA A 51 -13.21 -15.14 12.59
CA ALA A 51 -13.51 -13.99 11.76
C ALA A 51 -12.37 -12.98 11.75
N ILE A 52 -11.73 -12.78 12.91
CA ILE A 52 -10.55 -11.90 13.02
C ILE A 52 -9.40 -12.46 12.20
N ARG A 53 -9.16 -13.77 12.25
CA ARG A 53 -8.12 -14.42 11.46
C ARG A 53 -8.36 -14.21 9.97
N GLU A 54 -9.59 -14.37 9.52
CA GLU A 54 -9.96 -14.15 8.12
C GLU A 54 -9.69 -12.72 7.70
N GLY A 55 -10.10 -11.75 8.53
CA GLY A 55 -9.84 -10.32 8.27
C GLY A 55 -8.36 -10.00 8.21
N LEU A 56 -7.56 -10.59 9.10
CA LEU A 56 -6.11 -10.41 9.09
C LEU A 56 -5.47 -11.02 7.84
N GLN A 57 -5.95 -12.17 7.39
CA GLN A 57 -5.46 -12.79 6.15
C GLN A 57 -5.76 -11.92 4.93
N GLU A 58 -6.94 -11.29 4.89
CA GLU A 58 -7.29 -10.36 3.83
C GLU A 58 -6.37 -9.14 3.84
N LEU A 59 -6.05 -8.59 5.01
CA LEU A 59 -5.09 -7.50 5.14
C LEU A 59 -3.71 -7.89 4.65
N VAL A 60 -3.24 -9.09 5.00
CA VAL A 60 -1.95 -9.59 4.51
C VAL A 60 -1.95 -9.62 2.98
N GLY A 61 -3.03 -10.09 2.37
CA GLY A 61 -3.18 -10.10 0.91
C GLY A 61 -3.10 -8.71 0.31
N LEU A 62 -3.77 -7.74 0.94
CA LEU A 62 -3.73 -6.32 0.50
C LEU A 62 -2.33 -5.73 0.63
N TYR A 63 -1.62 -6.03 1.71
CA TYR A 63 -0.23 -5.56 1.87
C TYR A 63 0.70 -6.16 0.83
N ARG A 64 0.49 -7.42 0.44
CA ARG A 64 1.24 -8.02 -0.67
C ARG A 64 0.99 -7.31 -1.98
N GLU A 65 -0.27 -6.96 -2.25
CA GLU A 65 -0.62 -6.17 -3.43
C GLU A 65 0.03 -4.79 -3.36
N LEU A 66 0.01 -4.16 -2.19
CA LEU A 66 0.63 -2.87 -1.97
C LEU A 66 2.13 -2.92 -2.30
N VAL A 67 2.84 -3.90 -1.78
CA VAL A 67 4.27 -4.08 -2.05
C VAL A 67 4.50 -4.27 -3.54
N THR A 68 3.72 -5.12 -4.19
CA THR A 68 3.84 -5.37 -5.63
C THR A 68 3.58 -4.10 -6.42
N THR A 69 2.55 -3.34 -6.07
CA THR A 69 2.23 -2.07 -6.74
C THR A 69 3.36 -1.05 -6.56
N CYS A 70 3.91 -0.95 -5.35
CA CYS A 70 5.05 -0.07 -5.09
C CYS A 70 6.27 -0.46 -5.93
N GLN A 71 6.58 -1.74 -6.02
CA GLN A 71 7.71 -2.23 -6.82
C GLN A 71 7.51 -1.94 -8.30
N THR A 72 6.29 -2.15 -8.80
CA THR A 72 5.94 -1.85 -10.20
C THR A 72 6.09 -0.37 -10.49
N GLU A 73 5.62 0.50 -9.60
CA GLU A 73 5.75 1.95 -9.77
C GLU A 73 7.21 2.40 -9.71
N GLN A 74 7.99 1.84 -8.80
CA GLN A 74 9.42 2.14 -8.71
C GLN A 74 10.13 1.74 -9.99
N GLN A 75 9.79 0.58 -10.54
CA GLN A 75 10.39 0.11 -11.78
C GLN A 75 10.01 1.01 -12.96
N ARG A 76 8.74 1.43 -13.02
CA ARG A 76 8.26 2.34 -14.06
C ARG A 76 8.99 3.67 -14.01
N ILE A 77 9.14 4.23 -12.80
CA ILE A 77 9.86 5.49 -12.60
C ILE A 77 11.33 5.33 -12.99
N ALA A 78 11.96 4.24 -12.59
CA ALA A 78 13.36 3.96 -12.93
C ALA A 78 13.54 3.86 -14.45
N ASP A 79 12.61 3.18 -15.13
CA ASP A 79 12.65 3.05 -16.59
C ASP A 79 12.47 4.40 -17.28
N GLU A 80 11.54 5.21 -16.81
CA GLU A 80 11.32 6.56 -17.35
C GLU A 80 12.55 7.44 -17.15
N LEU A 81 13.18 7.41 -15.98
CA LEU A 81 14.39 8.16 -15.72
C LEU A 81 15.55 7.69 -16.62
N ARG A 82 15.64 6.39 -16.85
CA ARG A 82 16.66 5.83 -17.73
C ARG A 82 16.45 6.30 -19.16
N GLN A 83 15.20 6.31 -19.64
CA GLN A 83 14.88 6.81 -20.97
C GLN A 83 15.19 8.30 -21.11
N LEU A 84 14.89 9.09 -20.09
CA LEU A 84 15.22 10.51 -20.07
C LEU A 84 16.74 10.70 -20.15
N ASN A 85 17.51 9.93 -19.40
CA ASN A 85 18.97 10.00 -19.45
C ASN A 85 19.50 9.61 -20.82
N GLN A 86 18.94 8.60 -21.45
CA GLN A 86 19.39 8.16 -22.77
C GLN A 86 19.01 9.15 -23.86
N SER A 87 17.82 9.76 -23.80
CA SER A 87 17.35 10.65 -24.86
C SER A 87 17.79 12.09 -24.69
N GLN A 88 17.94 12.57 -23.44
CA GLN A 88 18.24 13.98 -23.16
C GLN A 88 19.61 14.18 -22.52
N HIS A 89 20.18 13.15 -21.93
CA HIS A 89 21.43 13.25 -21.18
C HIS A 89 22.56 13.79 -22.06
N GLY A 90 22.73 13.23 -23.24
CA GLY A 90 23.74 13.67 -24.19
C GLY A 90 23.57 15.14 -24.56
N SER A 91 22.34 15.54 -24.94
CA SER A 91 22.06 16.91 -25.33
C SER A 91 22.27 17.90 -24.20
N LYS A 92 21.73 17.60 -23.03
CA LYS A 92 21.82 18.52 -21.90
C LYS A 92 23.24 18.65 -21.36
N ILE A 93 23.97 17.55 -21.28
CA ILE A 93 25.35 17.58 -20.82
C ILE A 93 26.23 18.32 -21.83
N TYR A 94 26.02 18.11 -23.12
CA TYR A 94 26.71 18.86 -24.14
C TYR A 94 26.44 20.36 -24.02
N GLN A 95 25.19 20.75 -23.78
CA GLN A 95 24.84 22.15 -23.60
C GLN A 95 25.51 22.76 -22.36
N LEU A 96 25.65 21.96 -21.30
CA LEU A 96 26.26 22.42 -20.06
C LEU A 96 27.79 22.56 -20.15
N PHE A 97 28.40 21.70 -20.92
CA PHE A 97 29.89 21.65 -20.99
C PHE A 97 30.48 22.11 -22.34
N ALA A 98 29.61 22.39 -23.27
CA ALA A 98 30.02 23.00 -24.52
C ALA A 98 30.04 24.51 -24.40
#